data_6976b1e35813066bc8904cd1df514f2c
#
_entry.id   6976b1e35813066bc8904cd1df514f2c
#
_cell.length_a   1.000
_cell.length_b   1.000
_cell.length_c   1.000
_cell.angle_alpha   90.00
_cell.angle_beta   90.00
_cell.angle_gamma   90.00
#
_symmetry.space_group_name_H-M   'P 1'
#
loop_
_entity.id
_entity.type
_entity.pdbx_description
1 polymer ?
#
loop_
_entity_poly.entity_id
_entity_poly.type
_entity_poly.pdbx_seq_one_letter_code
_entity_poly.pdbx_strand_id
1 'polypeptide(L)'
;MDGPGQAGWDAIVAAPERALVALDYDGVLAPIVDDPDQAVPAPGAIETLRRLAGRVGTLAVVTGRPAEVVVRLGGLDSVPGLCVEGQYGAEHWVAGRLTTPDDPAEVVEAKPALPAALAEAGADPGVWVEDKRLALVVHTRRTRDPDGELDRLRPALERFAARYGLEPHPGKMVMELRPPGFDKGGVLRRLAEKRAPAAVLFAGDDVGDLPGFAAVERLREAGTPGLTVASASAEAVEVAQAADVAVDGPAGVVELLGRLADAVGGRGGDARGGPGAGDADDGPGAGGARGGPGAGDADDGVRSRRR
;
A
#
# COMPACT_ATOMS: atom_id res chain seq x y z
N MET A 1 17.96 8.55 13.95
CA MET A 1 16.50 8.62 14.08
C MET A 1 16.22 8.99 15.52
N ASP A 2 15.45 10.00 15.77
CA ASP A 2 15.13 10.51 17.12
C ASP A 2 13.64 10.87 17.18
N GLY A 3 13.12 11.15 18.40
CA GLY A 3 11.75 11.63 18.58
C GLY A 3 10.65 10.67 18.14
N PRO A 4 9.56 11.20 17.52
CA PRO A 4 8.37 10.39 17.16
C PRO A 4 8.68 9.24 16.19
N GLY A 5 9.60 9.43 15.25
CA GLY A 5 10.00 8.39 14.31
C GLY A 5 10.69 7.21 15.00
N GLN A 6 11.52 7.47 16.01
CA GLN A 6 12.14 6.39 16.81
C GLN A 6 11.07 5.61 17.59
N ALA A 7 10.10 6.31 18.19
CA ALA A 7 8.98 5.66 18.87
C ALA A 7 8.17 4.77 17.91
N GLY A 8 7.93 5.23 16.67
CA GLY A 8 7.29 4.43 15.62
C GLY A 8 8.07 3.17 15.27
N TRP A 9 9.39 3.30 15.06
CA TRP A 9 10.27 2.17 14.80
C TRP A 9 10.23 1.15 15.94
N ASP A 10 10.41 1.61 17.17
CA ASP A 10 10.43 0.74 18.35
C ASP A 10 9.09 0.01 18.54
N ALA A 11 7.97 0.68 18.29
CA ALA A 11 6.64 0.09 18.35
C ALA A 11 6.42 -0.98 17.27
N ILE A 12 6.91 -0.77 16.03
CA ILE A 12 6.87 -1.77 14.97
C ILE A 12 7.69 -2.99 15.36
N VAL A 13 8.91 -2.79 15.87
CA VAL A 13 9.77 -3.89 16.31
C VAL A 13 9.19 -4.61 17.54
N ALA A 14 8.47 -3.90 18.41
CA ALA A 14 7.86 -4.50 19.60
C ALA A 14 6.67 -5.41 19.30
N ALA A 15 5.85 -5.07 18.28
CA ALA A 15 4.65 -5.82 17.89
C ALA A 15 4.51 -5.88 16.37
N PRO A 16 5.47 -6.52 15.66
CA PRO A 16 5.50 -6.50 14.20
C PRO A 16 4.25 -7.14 13.58
N GLU A 17 3.70 -8.21 14.18
CA GLU A 17 2.48 -8.88 13.71
C GLU A 17 1.23 -7.99 13.76
N ARG A 18 1.33 -6.83 14.40
CA ARG A 18 0.30 -5.80 14.44
C ARG A 18 0.72 -4.50 13.74
N ALA A 19 1.86 -4.49 13.07
CA ALA A 19 2.32 -3.31 12.35
C ALA A 19 1.72 -3.24 10.94
N LEU A 20 1.44 -2.01 10.48
CA LEU A 20 1.15 -1.68 9.09
C LEU A 20 2.39 -1.05 8.46
N VAL A 21 2.96 -1.70 7.45
CA VAL A 21 4.05 -1.16 6.63
C VAL A 21 3.49 -0.89 5.24
N ALA A 22 3.39 0.38 4.89
CA ALA A 22 2.86 0.85 3.61
C ALA A 22 3.93 1.65 2.85
N LEU A 23 4.07 1.38 1.57
CA LEU A 23 5.15 1.91 0.73
C LEU A 23 4.55 2.43 -0.57
N ASP A 24 5.01 3.58 -1.06
CA ASP A 24 4.78 3.91 -2.47
C ASP A 24 5.59 2.98 -3.38
N TYR A 25 5.30 3.01 -4.67
CA TYR A 25 6.00 2.22 -5.68
C TYR A 25 7.07 3.02 -6.40
N ASP A 26 6.66 4.07 -7.11
CA ASP A 26 7.56 4.92 -7.88
C ASP A 26 8.41 5.79 -6.93
N GLY A 27 9.69 5.93 -7.20
CA GLY A 27 10.60 6.67 -6.34
C GLY A 27 10.92 6.03 -4.99
N VAL A 28 10.15 5.01 -4.55
CA VAL A 28 10.30 4.32 -3.25
C VAL A 28 10.77 2.87 -3.40
N LEU A 29 10.06 2.05 -4.14
CA LEU A 29 10.48 0.67 -4.45
C LEU A 29 11.19 0.58 -5.79
N ALA A 30 10.75 1.37 -6.78
CA ALA A 30 11.32 1.44 -8.12
C ALA A 30 11.84 2.86 -8.40
N PRO A 31 12.96 3.02 -9.11
CA PRO A 31 13.42 4.35 -9.50
C PRO A 31 12.43 4.98 -10.49
N ILE A 32 12.36 6.32 -10.45
CA ILE A 32 11.65 7.09 -11.48
C ILE A 32 12.42 6.98 -12.78
N VAL A 33 11.75 6.58 -13.84
CA VAL A 33 12.32 6.40 -15.20
C VAL A 33 11.45 7.07 -16.23
N ASP A 34 12.04 7.40 -17.41
CA ASP A 34 11.32 8.09 -18.49
C ASP A 34 10.18 7.26 -19.07
N ASP A 35 10.38 5.94 -19.18
CA ASP A 35 9.36 4.99 -19.63
C ASP A 35 8.73 4.30 -18.42
N PRO A 36 7.49 4.65 -18.04
CA PRO A 36 6.83 4.07 -16.87
C PRO A 36 6.70 2.54 -16.89
N ASP A 37 6.71 1.92 -18.07
CA ASP A 37 6.64 0.46 -18.22
C ASP A 37 7.98 -0.24 -17.90
N GLN A 38 9.05 0.53 -17.67
CA GLN A 38 10.36 0.03 -17.26
C GLN A 38 10.68 0.31 -15.78
N ALA A 39 9.75 0.84 -15.01
CA ALA A 39 9.93 1.08 -13.58
C ALA A 39 9.91 -0.25 -12.81
N VAL A 40 11.06 -0.91 -12.74
CA VAL A 40 11.24 -2.16 -11.98
C VAL A 40 11.82 -1.88 -10.59
N PRO A 41 11.50 -2.67 -9.55
CA PRO A 41 12.02 -2.46 -8.20
C PRO A 41 13.55 -2.46 -8.15
N ALA A 42 14.08 -1.65 -7.24
CA ALA A 42 15.50 -1.60 -6.95
C ALA A 42 16.04 -2.98 -6.54
N PRO A 43 17.32 -3.27 -6.81
CA PRO A 43 17.95 -4.54 -6.42
C PRO A 43 17.73 -4.84 -4.94
N GLY A 44 17.26 -6.06 -4.63
CA GLY A 44 16.99 -6.50 -3.27
C GLY A 44 15.62 -6.10 -2.70
N ALA A 45 14.84 -5.23 -3.36
CA ALA A 45 13.53 -4.78 -2.88
C ALA A 45 12.58 -5.95 -2.63
N ILE A 46 12.38 -6.82 -3.62
CA ILE A 46 11.45 -7.95 -3.53
C ILE A 46 11.89 -8.95 -2.47
N GLU A 47 13.20 -9.23 -2.36
CA GLU A 47 13.72 -10.11 -1.31
C GLU A 47 13.47 -9.52 0.09
N THR A 48 13.69 -8.22 0.25
CA THR A 48 13.42 -7.51 1.51
C THR A 48 11.93 -7.54 1.86
N LEU A 49 11.04 -7.32 0.89
CA LEU A 49 9.60 -7.43 1.10
C LEU A 49 9.19 -8.86 1.51
N ARG A 50 9.77 -9.90 0.90
CA ARG A 50 9.54 -11.29 1.31
C ARG A 50 9.99 -11.58 2.74
N ARG A 51 11.09 -10.97 3.18
CA ARG A 51 11.56 -11.11 4.57
C ARG A 51 10.64 -10.44 5.58
N LEU A 52 9.98 -9.33 5.21
CA LEU A 52 8.97 -8.65 6.02
C LEU A 52 7.62 -9.37 5.98
N ALA A 53 7.28 -9.98 4.85
CA ALA A 53 6.04 -10.70 4.65
C ALA A 53 5.89 -11.83 5.69
N GLY A 54 4.69 -11.95 6.28
CA GLY A 54 4.40 -12.90 7.34
C GLY A 54 4.99 -12.57 8.72
N ARG A 55 5.80 -11.48 8.82
CA ARG A 55 6.33 -10.96 10.08
C ARG A 55 5.58 -9.72 10.54
N VAL A 56 5.23 -8.85 9.59
CA VAL A 56 4.39 -7.68 9.86
C VAL A 56 2.92 -8.00 9.64
N GLY A 57 2.05 -7.32 10.38
CA GLY A 57 0.60 -7.56 10.31
C GLY A 57 -0.02 -7.21 8.96
N THR A 58 0.46 -6.16 8.32
CA THR A 58 0.05 -5.75 6.97
C THR A 58 1.25 -5.17 6.24
N LEU A 59 1.53 -5.69 5.05
CA LEU A 59 2.49 -5.15 4.10
C LEU A 59 1.73 -4.68 2.87
N ALA A 60 1.80 -3.39 2.56
CA ALA A 60 1.02 -2.77 1.49
C ALA A 60 1.90 -1.95 0.54
N VAL A 61 1.59 -1.98 -0.75
CA VAL A 61 2.04 -0.98 -1.72
C VAL A 61 0.87 -0.07 -2.03
N VAL A 62 1.07 1.24 -1.94
CA VAL A 62 0.06 2.28 -2.15
C VAL A 62 0.51 3.17 -3.29
N THR A 63 -0.17 3.10 -4.43
CA THR A 63 0.32 3.74 -5.66
C THR A 63 -0.81 4.39 -6.46
N GLY A 64 -0.45 5.41 -7.26
CA GLY A 64 -1.34 5.98 -8.27
C GLY A 64 -1.49 5.11 -9.52
N ARG A 65 -0.62 4.11 -9.73
CA ARG A 65 -0.73 3.19 -10.85
C ARG A 65 -1.83 2.15 -10.66
N PRO A 66 -2.35 1.56 -11.75
CA PRO A 66 -3.19 0.36 -11.65
C PRO A 66 -2.47 -0.78 -10.91
N ALA A 67 -3.17 -1.46 -10.01
CA ALA A 67 -2.58 -2.50 -9.16
C ALA A 67 -1.92 -3.63 -9.95
N GLU A 68 -2.59 -4.14 -11.00
CA GLU A 68 -2.04 -5.22 -11.83
C GLU A 68 -0.77 -4.81 -12.60
N VAL A 69 -0.64 -3.51 -12.93
CA VAL A 69 0.57 -2.99 -13.58
C VAL A 69 1.76 -3.10 -12.64
N VAL A 70 1.66 -2.59 -11.40
CA VAL A 70 2.77 -2.67 -10.43
C VAL A 70 3.03 -4.08 -9.95
N VAL A 71 2.00 -4.92 -9.83
CA VAL A 71 2.18 -6.35 -9.51
C VAL A 71 3.03 -7.03 -10.57
N ARG A 72 2.72 -6.81 -11.85
CA ARG A 72 3.47 -7.37 -12.98
C ARG A 72 4.89 -6.81 -13.06
N LEU A 73 5.05 -5.48 -13.04
CA LEU A 73 6.36 -4.81 -13.14
C LEU A 73 7.25 -5.14 -11.96
N GLY A 74 6.67 -5.19 -10.78
CA GLY A 74 7.36 -5.42 -9.52
C GLY A 74 7.57 -6.90 -9.17
N GLY A 75 6.90 -7.83 -9.83
CA GLY A 75 6.88 -9.22 -9.39
C GLY A 75 6.32 -9.37 -7.96
N LEU A 76 5.37 -8.49 -7.59
CA LEU A 76 4.83 -8.40 -6.22
C LEU A 76 3.93 -9.58 -5.85
N ASP A 77 3.43 -10.32 -6.83
CA ASP A 77 2.71 -11.59 -6.66
C ASP A 77 3.55 -12.67 -5.96
N SER A 78 4.88 -12.53 -6.04
CA SER A 78 5.84 -13.41 -5.38
C SER A 78 6.06 -13.10 -3.90
N VAL A 79 5.44 -12.04 -3.34
CA VAL A 79 5.56 -11.63 -1.94
C VAL A 79 4.31 -12.08 -1.17
N PRO A 80 4.40 -13.07 -0.28
CA PRO A 80 3.23 -13.64 0.39
C PRO A 80 2.49 -12.60 1.24
N GLY A 81 1.16 -12.50 1.05
CA GLY A 81 0.30 -11.66 1.90
C GLY A 81 0.44 -10.15 1.65
N LEU A 82 1.28 -9.72 0.71
CA LEU A 82 1.35 -8.32 0.30
C LEU A 82 0.04 -7.93 -0.39
N CYS A 83 -0.48 -6.75 -0.07
CA CYS A 83 -1.58 -6.13 -0.81
C CYS A 83 -1.09 -4.91 -1.59
N VAL A 84 -1.76 -4.64 -2.71
CA VAL A 84 -1.53 -3.43 -3.52
C VAL A 84 -2.81 -2.62 -3.55
N GLU A 85 -2.72 -1.39 -3.09
CA GLU A 85 -3.77 -0.37 -3.18
C GLU A 85 -3.45 0.51 -4.40
N GLY A 86 -3.93 0.08 -5.56
CA GLY A 86 -3.74 0.78 -6.84
C GLY A 86 -4.70 1.94 -7.00
N GLN A 87 -4.38 2.87 -7.89
CA GLN A 87 -5.18 4.06 -8.20
C GLN A 87 -5.68 4.78 -6.94
N TYR A 88 -4.75 5.02 -5.99
CA TYR A 88 -5.06 5.67 -4.70
C TYR A 88 -6.12 4.93 -3.87
N GLY A 89 -6.09 3.58 -3.91
CA GLY A 89 -6.99 2.70 -3.14
C GLY A 89 -8.33 2.44 -3.79
N ALA A 90 -8.44 2.77 -5.06
CA ALA A 90 -9.56 2.40 -5.90
C ALA A 90 -9.49 0.95 -6.41
N GLU A 91 -8.32 0.38 -6.34
CA GLU A 91 -8.08 -1.01 -6.67
C GLU A 91 -7.39 -1.67 -5.48
N HIS A 92 -7.92 -2.81 -5.04
CA HIS A 92 -7.33 -3.63 -4.00
C HIS A 92 -6.94 -4.98 -4.58
N TRP A 93 -5.65 -5.25 -4.64
CA TRP A 93 -5.11 -6.53 -5.09
C TRP A 93 -4.47 -7.27 -3.91
N VAL A 94 -4.79 -8.55 -3.76
CA VAL A 94 -4.15 -9.44 -2.79
C VAL A 94 -4.25 -10.88 -3.26
N ALA A 95 -3.15 -11.63 -3.16
CA ALA A 95 -3.09 -13.06 -3.48
C ALA A 95 -3.69 -13.41 -4.88
N GLY A 96 -3.36 -12.62 -5.89
CA GLY A 96 -3.83 -12.83 -7.26
C GLY A 96 -5.26 -12.37 -7.55
N ARG A 97 -5.94 -11.78 -6.57
CA ARG A 97 -7.30 -11.29 -6.71
C ARG A 97 -7.35 -9.78 -6.71
N LEU A 98 -7.82 -9.20 -7.80
CA LEU A 98 -8.17 -7.78 -7.89
C LEU A 98 -9.62 -7.57 -7.47
N THR A 99 -9.84 -6.60 -6.60
CA THR A 99 -11.17 -6.10 -6.22
C THR A 99 -11.20 -4.62 -6.52
N THR A 100 -12.21 -4.19 -7.26
CA THR A 100 -12.46 -2.78 -7.58
C THR A 100 -13.81 -2.40 -6.97
N PRO A 101 -13.94 -1.25 -6.31
CA PRO A 101 -15.25 -0.74 -5.92
C PRO A 101 -16.07 -0.34 -7.15
N ASP A 102 -17.35 -0.11 -6.96
CA ASP A 102 -18.19 0.55 -7.95
C ASP A 102 -17.61 1.95 -8.27
N ASP A 103 -17.92 2.44 -9.48
CA ASP A 103 -17.50 3.77 -9.88
C ASP A 103 -18.13 4.81 -8.94
N PRO A 104 -17.36 5.79 -8.43
CA PRO A 104 -17.91 6.81 -7.54
C PRO A 104 -19.06 7.57 -8.20
N ALA A 105 -20.15 7.76 -7.48
CA ALA A 105 -21.34 8.44 -8.00
C ALA A 105 -21.00 9.85 -8.53
N GLU A 106 -20.10 10.53 -7.82
CA GLU A 106 -19.61 11.87 -8.19
C GLU A 106 -18.95 11.87 -9.58
N VAL A 107 -18.15 10.86 -9.88
CA VAL A 107 -17.49 10.72 -11.19
C VAL A 107 -18.49 10.34 -12.28
N VAL A 108 -19.38 9.39 -11.97
CA VAL A 108 -20.44 8.95 -12.91
C VAL A 108 -21.33 10.12 -13.31
N GLU A 109 -21.70 10.98 -12.36
CA GLU A 109 -22.54 12.17 -12.62
C GLU A 109 -21.75 13.28 -13.33
N ALA A 110 -20.49 13.51 -12.97
CA ALA A 110 -19.65 14.56 -13.55
C ALA A 110 -19.25 14.28 -15.00
N LYS A 111 -18.93 13.02 -15.31
CA LYS A 111 -18.34 12.61 -16.60
C LYS A 111 -19.11 13.12 -17.83
N PRO A 112 -20.44 12.96 -17.97
CA PRO A 112 -21.17 13.44 -19.14
C PRO A 112 -21.25 14.97 -19.22
N ALA A 113 -21.07 15.70 -18.11
CA ALA A 113 -21.16 17.14 -18.04
C ALA A 113 -19.84 17.87 -18.32
N LEU A 114 -18.69 17.21 -18.12
CA LEU A 114 -17.38 17.83 -18.23
C LEU A 114 -17.06 18.39 -19.63
N PRO A 115 -17.40 17.73 -20.77
CA PRO A 115 -17.15 18.28 -22.09
C PRO A 115 -17.88 19.62 -22.34
N ALA A 116 -19.13 19.75 -21.87
CA ALA A 116 -19.88 21.00 -21.99
C ALA A 116 -19.26 22.12 -21.13
N ALA A 117 -18.82 21.81 -19.91
CA ALA A 117 -18.15 22.78 -19.04
C ALA A 117 -16.81 23.27 -19.64
N LEU A 118 -16.05 22.41 -20.27
CA LEU A 118 -14.82 22.77 -20.98
C LEU A 118 -15.12 23.66 -22.19
N ALA A 119 -16.16 23.34 -22.96
CA ALA A 119 -16.57 24.16 -24.10
C ALA A 119 -17.04 25.56 -23.66
N GLU A 120 -17.83 25.66 -22.58
CA GLU A 120 -18.26 26.94 -21.99
C GLU A 120 -17.07 27.76 -21.47
N ALA A 121 -16.04 27.10 -20.94
CA ALA A 121 -14.79 27.74 -20.53
C ALA A 121 -13.91 28.13 -21.74
N GLY A 122 -14.29 27.80 -22.98
CA GLY A 122 -13.55 28.11 -24.20
C GLY A 122 -12.24 27.31 -24.28
N ALA A 123 -12.24 26.05 -23.86
CA ALA A 123 -11.05 25.19 -23.91
C ALA A 123 -10.48 25.08 -25.33
N ASP A 124 -9.14 25.09 -25.42
CA ASP A 124 -8.43 24.85 -26.67
C ASP A 124 -8.81 23.47 -27.24
N PRO A 125 -8.94 23.31 -28.57
CA PRO A 125 -9.23 22.01 -29.19
C PRO A 125 -8.24 20.88 -28.88
N GLY A 126 -7.03 21.20 -28.43
CA GLY A 126 -6.03 20.24 -27.97
C GLY A 126 -6.27 19.71 -26.56
N VAL A 127 -7.22 20.29 -25.81
CA VAL A 127 -7.63 19.76 -24.49
C VAL A 127 -8.43 18.48 -24.68
N TRP A 128 -8.09 17.44 -23.91
CA TRP A 128 -8.81 16.18 -23.95
C TRP A 128 -9.04 15.64 -22.54
N VAL A 129 -10.07 14.82 -22.38
CA VAL A 129 -10.45 14.20 -21.11
C VAL A 129 -10.13 12.72 -21.17
N GLU A 130 -9.38 12.25 -20.19
CA GLU A 130 -9.18 10.83 -19.90
C GLU A 130 -10.13 10.40 -18.78
N ASP A 131 -10.86 9.32 -19.02
CA ASP A 131 -11.67 8.65 -18.03
C ASP A 131 -10.84 7.55 -17.36
N LYS A 132 -10.43 7.78 -16.12
CA LYS A 132 -9.75 6.77 -15.29
C LYS A 132 -10.73 5.98 -14.42
N ARG A 133 -12.02 5.99 -14.74
CA ARG A 133 -13.08 5.31 -13.97
C ARG A 133 -13.40 5.99 -12.63
N LEU A 134 -12.38 6.27 -11.86
CA LEU A 134 -12.44 6.81 -10.49
C LEU A 134 -12.03 8.27 -10.42
N ALA A 135 -11.58 8.81 -11.54
CA ALA A 135 -11.20 10.20 -11.72
C ALA A 135 -11.42 10.61 -13.18
N LEU A 136 -11.63 11.90 -13.39
CA LEU A 136 -11.62 12.52 -14.70
C LEU A 136 -10.36 13.36 -14.82
N VAL A 137 -9.57 13.14 -15.86
CA VAL A 137 -8.30 13.85 -16.05
C VAL A 137 -8.41 14.75 -17.27
N VAL A 138 -8.25 16.05 -17.06
CA VAL A 138 -8.20 17.05 -18.13
C VAL A 138 -6.76 17.30 -18.48
N HIS A 139 -6.39 17.00 -19.73
CA HIS A 139 -5.03 17.15 -20.25
C HIS A 139 -4.94 18.36 -21.18
N THR A 140 -3.90 19.18 -20.97
CA THR A 140 -3.58 20.33 -21.82
C THR A 140 -2.32 20.12 -22.66
N ARG A 141 -1.62 19.00 -22.51
CA ARG A 141 -0.31 18.72 -23.15
C ARG A 141 -0.29 18.88 -24.67
N ARG A 142 -1.44 18.74 -25.35
CA ARG A 142 -1.57 18.86 -26.81
C ARG A 142 -1.95 20.26 -27.28
N THR A 143 -2.09 21.21 -26.37
CA THR A 143 -2.36 22.61 -26.70
C THR A 143 -1.07 23.34 -27.04
N ARG A 144 -1.19 24.54 -27.60
CA ARG A 144 -0.05 25.37 -27.98
C ARG A 144 0.76 25.86 -26.77
N ASP A 145 0.08 26.15 -25.68
CA ASP A 145 0.65 26.57 -24.39
C ASP A 145 -0.01 25.74 -23.27
N PRO A 146 0.54 24.56 -22.95
CA PRO A 146 -0.09 23.63 -22.03
C PRO A 146 -0.28 24.16 -20.61
N ASP A 147 0.72 24.86 -20.07
CA ASP A 147 0.67 25.38 -18.70
C ASP A 147 -0.25 26.59 -18.61
N GLY A 148 -0.15 27.54 -19.57
CA GLY A 148 -1.04 28.68 -19.64
C GLY A 148 -2.50 28.28 -19.88
N GLU A 149 -2.77 27.22 -20.65
CA GLU A 149 -4.13 26.71 -20.85
C GLU A 149 -4.67 26.07 -19.56
N LEU A 150 -3.84 25.30 -18.84
CA LEU A 150 -4.23 24.72 -17.57
C LEU A 150 -4.58 25.80 -16.54
N ASP A 151 -3.76 26.84 -16.43
CA ASP A 151 -4.01 27.95 -15.53
C ASP A 151 -5.28 28.74 -15.89
N ARG A 152 -5.53 28.91 -17.19
CA ARG A 152 -6.76 29.55 -17.70
C ARG A 152 -8.02 28.73 -17.38
N LEU A 153 -7.95 27.39 -17.48
CA LEU A 153 -9.07 26.49 -17.20
C LEU A 153 -9.28 26.24 -15.71
N ARG A 154 -8.25 26.40 -14.89
CA ARG A 154 -8.28 26.11 -13.45
C ARG A 154 -9.52 26.62 -12.73
N PRO A 155 -9.93 27.91 -12.83
CA PRO A 155 -11.09 28.40 -12.09
C PRO A 155 -12.41 27.73 -12.55
N ALA A 156 -12.51 27.31 -13.80
CA ALA A 156 -13.68 26.61 -14.31
C ALA A 156 -13.72 25.17 -13.82
N LEU A 157 -12.56 24.47 -13.79
CA LEU A 157 -12.43 23.12 -13.30
C LEU A 157 -12.65 23.03 -11.79
N GLU A 158 -12.18 24.01 -11.02
CA GLU A 158 -12.44 24.10 -9.57
C GLU A 158 -13.93 24.26 -9.27
N ARG A 159 -14.62 25.15 -10.00
CA ARG A 159 -16.09 25.29 -9.85
C ARG A 159 -16.84 24.04 -10.27
N PHE A 160 -16.39 23.38 -11.35
CA PHE A 160 -16.96 22.13 -11.81
C PHE A 160 -16.76 21.03 -10.75
N ALA A 161 -15.55 20.87 -10.23
CA ALA A 161 -15.24 19.92 -9.18
C ALA A 161 -16.12 20.13 -7.95
N ALA A 162 -16.21 21.37 -7.44
CA ALA A 162 -17.05 21.71 -6.29
C ALA A 162 -18.56 21.38 -6.53
N ARG A 163 -19.05 21.56 -7.76
CA ARG A 163 -20.44 21.25 -8.11
C ARG A 163 -20.75 19.75 -7.99
N TYR A 164 -19.80 18.90 -8.34
CA TYR A 164 -19.97 17.43 -8.35
C TYR A 164 -19.33 16.72 -7.15
N GLY A 165 -18.90 17.47 -6.12
CA GLY A 165 -18.25 16.86 -4.94
C GLY A 165 -16.89 16.25 -5.22
N LEU A 166 -16.19 16.72 -6.26
CA LEU A 166 -14.85 16.30 -6.63
C LEU A 166 -13.80 17.26 -6.08
N GLU A 167 -12.58 16.80 -5.92
CA GLU A 167 -11.41 17.59 -5.56
C GLU A 167 -10.47 17.72 -6.77
N PRO A 168 -10.04 18.96 -7.13
CA PRO A 168 -9.10 19.19 -8.21
C PRO A 168 -7.66 18.97 -7.72
N HIS A 169 -6.93 18.07 -8.38
CA HIS A 169 -5.53 17.77 -8.12
C HIS A 169 -4.68 18.19 -9.33
N PRO A 170 -3.93 19.29 -9.24
CA PRO A 170 -3.08 19.75 -10.32
C PRO A 170 -1.84 18.87 -10.47
N GLY A 171 -1.52 18.52 -11.71
CA GLY A 171 -0.29 17.86 -12.10
C GLY A 171 0.38 18.57 -13.28
N LYS A 172 1.44 18.00 -13.83
CA LYS A 172 2.17 18.59 -14.96
C LYS A 172 1.32 18.52 -16.24
N MET A 173 0.77 19.68 -16.68
CA MET A 173 -0.11 19.81 -17.85
C MET A 173 -1.41 19.00 -17.72
N VAL A 174 -1.87 18.76 -16.51
CA VAL A 174 -3.12 18.02 -16.23
C VAL A 174 -3.83 18.57 -14.99
N MET A 175 -5.15 18.40 -14.95
CA MET A 175 -5.97 18.53 -13.75
C MET A 175 -6.75 17.23 -13.57
N GLU A 176 -6.51 16.54 -12.48
CA GLU A 176 -7.24 15.34 -12.09
C GLU A 176 -8.39 15.75 -11.15
N LEU A 177 -9.62 15.36 -11.51
CA LEU A 177 -10.81 15.57 -10.71
C LEU A 177 -11.24 14.23 -10.13
N ARG A 178 -11.16 14.08 -8.81
CA ARG A 178 -11.44 12.81 -8.12
C ARG A 178 -12.23 13.03 -6.83
N PRO A 179 -12.97 12.03 -6.34
CA PRO A 179 -13.66 12.13 -5.07
C PRO A 179 -12.72 12.39 -3.89
N PRO A 180 -13.19 13.02 -2.81
CA PRO A 180 -12.42 13.20 -1.60
C PRO A 180 -11.89 11.88 -1.02
N GLY A 181 -10.67 11.90 -0.52
CA GLY A 181 -10.07 10.73 0.15
C GLY A 181 -9.55 9.64 -0.79
N PHE A 182 -9.55 9.89 -2.11
CA PHE A 182 -8.82 9.08 -3.09
C PHE A 182 -7.39 9.62 -3.22
N ASP A 183 -6.64 9.55 -2.13
CA ASP A 183 -5.23 9.86 -2.02
C ASP A 183 -4.53 8.85 -1.11
N LYS A 184 -3.20 8.91 -1.02
CA LYS A 184 -2.43 7.97 -0.18
C LYS A 184 -2.78 8.07 1.30
N GLY A 185 -3.18 9.25 1.78
CA GLY A 185 -3.64 9.44 3.16
C GLY A 185 -4.99 8.77 3.43
N GLY A 186 -5.92 8.86 2.48
CA GLY A 186 -7.20 8.15 2.54
C GLY A 186 -7.01 6.63 2.55
N VAL A 187 -6.07 6.12 1.76
CA VAL A 187 -5.71 4.69 1.78
C VAL A 187 -5.19 4.27 3.15
N LEU A 188 -4.21 5.01 3.70
CA LEU A 188 -3.64 4.69 5.01
C LEU A 188 -4.69 4.72 6.11
N ARG A 189 -5.59 5.71 6.10
CA ARG A 189 -6.70 5.78 7.05
C ARG A 189 -7.60 4.54 6.97
N ARG A 190 -8.05 4.16 5.76
CA ARG A 190 -8.88 2.96 5.57
C ARG A 190 -8.17 1.67 6.00
N LEU A 191 -6.88 1.54 5.70
CA LEU A 191 -6.08 0.40 6.15
C LEU A 191 -5.96 0.38 7.67
N ALA A 192 -5.72 1.52 8.33
CA ALA A 192 -5.63 1.64 9.77
C ALA A 192 -6.97 1.33 10.44
N GLU A 193 -8.09 1.85 9.94
CA GLU A 193 -9.44 1.54 10.45
C GLU A 193 -9.75 0.04 10.35
N LYS A 194 -9.41 -0.59 9.23
CA LYS A 194 -9.68 -2.01 8.98
C LYS A 194 -8.80 -2.94 9.80
N ARG A 195 -7.54 -2.56 10.05
CA ARG A 195 -6.51 -3.43 10.63
C ARG A 195 -6.23 -3.12 12.10
N ALA A 196 -6.59 -1.93 12.59
CA ALA A 196 -6.28 -1.44 13.93
C ALA A 196 -4.81 -1.70 14.33
N PRO A 197 -3.83 -1.19 13.55
CA PRO A 197 -2.44 -1.50 13.77
C PRO A 197 -1.93 -0.90 15.08
N ALA A 198 -0.95 -1.58 15.70
CA ALA A 198 -0.27 -1.05 16.89
C ALA A 198 0.80 0.00 16.51
N ALA A 199 1.28 -0.02 15.27
CA ALA A 199 2.21 0.98 14.74
C ALA A 199 2.12 1.02 13.21
N VAL A 200 2.49 2.17 12.61
CA VAL A 200 2.41 2.38 11.16
C VAL A 200 3.76 2.89 10.64
N LEU A 201 4.21 2.36 9.50
CA LEU A 201 5.27 2.94 8.68
C LEU A 201 4.68 3.33 7.32
N PHE A 202 4.98 4.54 6.85
CA PHE A 202 4.71 4.95 5.48
C PHE A 202 5.96 5.54 4.84
N ALA A 203 6.30 5.07 3.62
CA ALA A 203 7.40 5.60 2.82
C ALA A 203 6.85 6.20 1.52
N GLY A 204 7.33 7.39 1.18
CA GLY A 204 6.97 8.16 -0.01
C GLY A 204 8.15 8.98 -0.55
N ASP A 205 8.04 9.55 -1.76
CA ASP A 205 9.11 10.31 -2.40
C ASP A 205 8.68 11.67 -2.96
N ASP A 206 7.40 11.87 -3.24
CA ASP A 206 6.88 13.08 -3.89
C ASP A 206 5.78 13.80 -3.09
N VAL A 207 5.33 14.96 -3.59
CA VAL A 207 4.24 15.75 -2.97
C VAL A 207 2.92 14.99 -2.86
N GLY A 208 2.68 14.01 -3.72
CA GLY A 208 1.52 13.11 -3.65
C GLY A 208 1.53 12.20 -2.43
N ASP A 209 2.69 12.08 -1.73
CA ASP A 209 2.85 11.32 -0.50
C ASP A 209 2.59 12.13 0.78
N LEU A 210 2.60 13.46 0.70
CA LEU A 210 2.35 14.32 1.86
C LEU A 210 1.00 14.03 2.56
N PRO A 211 -0.10 13.72 1.86
CA PRO A 211 -1.32 13.25 2.51
C PRO A 211 -1.12 11.96 3.32
N GLY A 212 -0.23 11.06 2.88
CA GLY A 212 0.17 9.85 3.58
C GLY A 212 0.92 10.16 4.88
N PHE A 213 1.90 11.06 4.83
CA PHE A 213 2.62 11.53 6.03
C PHE A 213 1.65 12.20 7.02
N ALA A 214 0.76 13.07 6.52
CA ALA A 214 -0.28 13.69 7.35
C ALA A 214 -1.24 12.67 7.98
N ALA A 215 -1.51 11.55 7.33
CA ALA A 215 -2.31 10.46 7.90
C ALA A 215 -1.56 9.76 9.05
N VAL A 216 -0.24 9.54 8.92
CA VAL A 216 0.59 8.99 10.01
C VAL A 216 0.60 9.94 11.21
N GLU A 217 0.71 11.27 10.99
CA GLU A 217 0.63 12.25 12.08
C GLU A 217 -0.72 12.18 12.81
N ARG A 218 -1.83 12.12 12.09
CA ARG A 218 -3.15 11.97 12.72
C ARG A 218 -3.29 10.68 13.52
N LEU A 219 -2.65 9.59 13.07
CA LEU A 219 -2.62 8.33 13.82
C LEU A 219 -1.79 8.47 15.10
N ARG A 220 -0.67 9.21 15.08
CA ARG A 220 0.11 9.54 16.26
C ARG A 220 -0.69 10.35 17.28
N GLU A 221 -1.41 11.38 16.82
CA GLU A 221 -2.30 12.19 17.67
C GLU A 221 -3.40 11.32 18.32
N ALA A 222 -3.86 10.28 17.61
CA ALA A 222 -4.81 9.31 18.12
C ALA A 222 -4.17 8.20 18.99
N GLY A 223 -2.86 8.26 19.23
CA GLY A 223 -2.15 7.32 20.11
C GLY A 223 -1.54 6.09 19.40
N THR A 224 -1.55 6.03 18.08
CA THR A 224 -0.89 4.96 17.32
C THR A 224 0.49 5.44 16.85
N PRO A 225 1.61 4.90 17.39
CA PRO A 225 2.95 5.27 16.97
C PRO A 225 3.16 5.08 15.46
N GLY A 226 3.92 5.98 14.84
CA GLY A 226 4.17 5.90 13.40
C GLY A 226 5.58 6.32 13.03
N LEU A 227 6.01 5.96 11.83
CA LEU A 227 7.27 6.33 11.21
C LEU A 227 7.01 6.75 9.77
N THR A 228 7.43 7.96 9.41
CA THR A 228 7.42 8.45 8.04
C THR A 228 8.83 8.42 7.46
N VAL A 229 8.95 7.93 6.24
CA VAL A 229 10.22 7.78 5.51
C VAL A 229 10.12 8.49 4.17
N ALA A 230 10.99 9.46 3.93
CA ALA A 230 11.14 10.05 2.60
C ALA A 230 12.26 9.32 1.83
N SER A 231 11.91 8.83 0.65
CA SER A 231 12.90 8.44 -0.36
C SER A 231 13.38 9.72 -1.04
N ALA A 232 14.47 10.28 -0.54
CA ALA A 232 14.91 11.60 -0.93
C ALA A 232 15.39 11.64 -2.38
N SER A 233 14.92 12.65 -3.10
CA SER A 233 15.45 13.06 -4.40
C SER A 233 15.84 14.54 -4.34
N ALA A 234 16.70 14.98 -5.26
CA ALA A 234 17.11 16.39 -5.33
C ALA A 234 15.93 17.35 -5.63
N GLU A 235 14.81 16.83 -6.10
CA GLU A 235 13.65 17.60 -6.58
C GLU A 235 12.56 17.75 -5.50
N ALA A 236 12.57 16.94 -4.41
CA ALA A 236 11.50 16.89 -3.41
C ALA A 236 11.98 17.22 -1.98
N VAL A 237 12.61 18.38 -1.81
CA VAL A 237 13.13 18.83 -0.51
C VAL A 237 12.03 18.93 0.56
N GLU A 238 10.82 19.38 0.20
CA GLU A 238 9.70 19.51 1.13
C GLU A 238 9.22 18.16 1.68
N VAL A 239 9.27 17.10 0.88
CA VAL A 239 8.92 15.74 1.28
C VAL A 239 9.92 15.20 2.31
N ALA A 240 11.23 15.45 2.05
CA ALA A 240 12.29 15.10 3.00
C ALA A 240 12.18 15.84 4.34
N GLN A 241 11.70 17.10 4.32
CA GLN A 241 11.47 17.89 5.53
C GLN A 241 10.24 17.48 6.32
N ALA A 242 9.24 16.88 5.64
CA ALA A 242 7.99 16.43 6.26
C ALA A 242 8.10 15.03 6.88
N ALA A 243 9.18 14.29 6.60
CA ALA A 243 9.37 12.93 7.10
C ALA A 243 10.28 12.89 8.35
N ASP A 244 10.13 11.84 9.17
CA ASP A 244 11.03 11.58 10.31
C ASP A 244 12.43 11.16 9.85
N VAL A 245 12.51 10.48 8.72
CA VAL A 245 13.76 9.95 8.15
C VAL A 245 13.76 10.18 6.64
N ALA A 246 14.85 10.73 6.16
CA ALA A 246 15.14 10.79 4.74
C ALA A 246 16.25 9.78 4.40
N VAL A 247 16.05 8.99 3.34
CA VAL A 247 17.00 8.00 2.83
C VAL A 247 17.30 8.27 1.36
N ASP A 248 18.42 7.79 0.83
CA ASP A 248 18.85 8.07 -0.53
C ASP A 248 18.16 7.14 -1.54
N GLY A 249 17.05 7.62 -2.05
CA GLY A 249 16.27 6.95 -3.10
C GLY A 249 15.80 5.54 -2.73
N PRO A 250 15.35 4.76 -3.72
CA PRO A 250 14.88 3.38 -3.52
C PRO A 250 15.90 2.45 -2.86
N ALA A 251 17.19 2.64 -3.14
CA ALA A 251 18.25 1.83 -2.52
C ALA A 251 18.31 2.06 -1.00
N GLY A 252 18.22 3.32 -0.56
CA GLY A 252 18.17 3.67 0.86
C GLY A 252 16.90 3.14 1.55
N VAL A 253 15.75 3.13 0.84
CA VAL A 253 14.53 2.51 1.36
C VAL A 253 14.73 1.01 1.56
N VAL A 254 15.29 0.30 0.57
CA VAL A 254 15.57 -1.13 0.66
C VAL A 254 16.50 -1.44 1.84
N GLU A 255 17.53 -0.63 2.07
CA GLU A 255 18.43 -0.78 3.22
C GLU A 255 17.69 -0.60 4.56
N LEU A 256 16.86 0.44 4.68
CA LEU A 256 16.07 0.70 5.89
C LEU A 256 15.09 -0.44 6.17
N LEU A 257 14.36 -0.91 5.15
CA LEU A 257 13.46 -2.06 5.26
C LEU A 257 14.21 -3.36 5.58
N GLY A 258 15.44 -3.52 5.06
CA GLY A 258 16.33 -4.63 5.40
C GLY A 258 16.67 -4.66 6.89
N ARG A 259 17.06 -3.51 7.44
CA ARG A 259 17.30 -3.36 8.90
C ARG A 259 16.03 -3.64 9.71
N LEU A 260 14.85 -3.20 9.23
CA LEU A 260 13.59 -3.53 9.89
C LEU A 260 13.33 -5.04 9.87
N ALA A 261 13.54 -5.70 8.73
CA ALA A 261 13.37 -7.15 8.60
C ALA A 261 14.31 -7.94 9.53
N ASP A 262 15.54 -7.46 9.75
CA ASP A 262 16.47 -8.04 10.71
C ASP A 262 15.98 -7.86 12.16
N ALA A 263 15.56 -6.63 12.50
CA ALA A 263 15.07 -6.30 13.85
C ALA A 263 13.83 -7.11 14.25
N VAL A 264 12.88 -7.29 13.34
CA VAL A 264 11.67 -8.10 13.60
C VAL A 264 11.94 -9.60 13.50
N GLY A 265 12.99 -10.01 12.78
CA GLY A 265 13.40 -11.43 12.65
C GLY A 265 14.13 -11.98 13.86
N GLY A 266 14.92 -11.15 14.56
CA GLY A 266 15.75 -11.58 15.70
C GLY A 266 14.93 -12.01 16.94
N ARG A 267 13.68 -11.57 17.07
CA ARG A 267 12.81 -11.93 18.20
C ARG A 267 12.12 -13.30 18.09
N GLY A 268 12.06 -13.89 16.88
CA GLY A 268 11.48 -15.22 16.67
C GLY A 268 12.35 -16.39 17.16
N GLY A 269 13.61 -16.13 17.52
CA GLY A 269 14.57 -17.14 18.00
C GLY A 269 14.50 -17.45 19.50
N ASP A 270 14.11 -16.49 20.31
CA ASP A 270 14.17 -16.61 21.78
C ASP A 270 12.94 -17.25 22.45
N ALA A 271 11.84 -17.43 21.72
CA ALA A 271 10.61 -18.01 22.30
C ALA A 271 10.54 -19.54 22.28
N ARG A 272 11.57 -20.26 21.82
CA ARG A 272 11.63 -21.75 21.79
C ARG A 272 12.64 -22.36 22.73
N GLY A 273 13.19 -21.59 23.66
CA GLY A 273 14.05 -22.09 24.74
C GLY A 273 13.27 -22.30 26.02
N GLY A 274 12.38 -23.28 26.08
CA GLY A 274 11.84 -23.79 27.34
C GLY A 274 12.96 -24.51 28.12
N PRO A 275 13.02 -24.42 29.48
CA PRO A 275 14.03 -25.01 30.27
C PRO A 275 13.97 -26.56 30.19
N GLY A 276 15.08 -27.19 29.87
CA GLY A 276 15.24 -28.61 29.90
C GLY A 276 14.88 -29.15 31.28
N ALA A 277 13.93 -30.08 31.33
CA ALA A 277 13.67 -30.90 32.49
C ALA A 277 14.87 -31.85 32.67
N GLY A 278 15.50 -31.71 33.83
CA GLY A 278 16.61 -32.53 34.26
C GLY A 278 16.21 -33.99 34.45
N ASP A 279 17.19 -34.84 34.22
CA ASP A 279 17.26 -36.26 34.55
C ASP A 279 16.78 -36.54 35.98
N ALA A 280 15.95 -37.54 36.12
CA ALA A 280 15.85 -38.37 37.32
C ALA A 280 15.72 -39.83 36.88
N ASP A 281 16.83 -40.54 37.10
CA ASP A 281 17.03 -41.97 37.10
C ASP A 281 16.18 -42.64 38.23
N ASP A 282 15.55 -43.75 37.93
CA ASP A 282 15.58 -44.99 38.72
C ASP A 282 14.61 -46.07 38.16
N GLY A 283 15.12 -47.20 37.87
CA GLY A 283 14.44 -48.42 37.41
C GLY A 283 13.85 -49.23 38.54
N PRO A 284 13.72 -50.63 38.45
CA PRO A 284 12.83 -51.35 37.53
C PRO A 284 11.77 -52.17 38.30
N GLY A 285 10.70 -52.59 37.66
CA GLY A 285 9.71 -53.47 38.31
C GLY A 285 8.75 -54.20 37.33
N ALA A 286 8.92 -55.49 37.32
CA ALA A 286 8.32 -56.52 36.50
C ALA A 286 6.78 -56.68 36.52
N GLY A 287 6.24 -57.30 35.46
CA GLY A 287 5.19 -58.30 35.62
C GLY A 287 3.91 -58.18 34.85
N GLY A 288 3.68 -59.09 33.93
CA GLY A 288 2.38 -59.78 33.80
C GLY A 288 1.45 -59.40 32.65
N ALA A 289 1.55 -60.01 31.54
CA ALA A 289 0.75 -61.14 30.98
C ALA A 289 -0.74 -60.85 30.61
N ARG A 290 -1.00 -61.18 29.33
CA ARG A 290 -2.15 -61.86 28.72
C ARG A 290 -3.40 -61.05 28.29
N GLY A 291 -3.75 -61.24 27.02
CA GLY A 291 -5.06 -61.49 26.54
C GLY A 291 -5.46 -60.80 25.29
N GLY A 292 -5.34 -61.44 24.12
CA GLY A 292 -6.13 -61.11 22.93
C GLY A 292 -7.44 -61.91 22.94
N PRO A 293 -8.12 -62.11 21.81
CA PRO A 293 -8.44 -61.24 20.68
C PRO A 293 -9.97 -61.14 20.43
N GLY A 294 -10.42 -60.32 19.54
CA GLY A 294 -11.82 -60.34 19.12
C GLY A 294 -12.06 -59.57 17.81
N ALA A 295 -12.29 -60.36 16.81
CA ALA A 295 -12.66 -60.01 15.44
C ALA A 295 -14.18 -59.65 15.32
N GLY A 296 -14.50 -59.08 14.21
CA GLY A 296 -15.86 -58.92 13.70
C GLY A 296 -15.96 -57.61 12.92
N ASP A 297 -15.84 -57.55 11.70
CA ASP A 297 -16.48 -58.04 10.48
C ASP A 297 -17.80 -57.35 10.15
N ALA A 298 -17.86 -57.00 8.88
CA ALA A 298 -19.05 -56.80 8.00
C ALA A 298 -19.79 -55.45 8.10
N ASP A 299 -20.24 -54.84 7.10
CA ASP A 299 -20.38 -55.02 5.65
C ASP A 299 -21.45 -54.02 5.17
N ASP A 300 -21.40 -53.72 3.89
CA ASP A 300 -22.48 -53.25 3.01
C ASP A 300 -23.18 -51.88 3.27
N GLY A 301 -23.30 -51.08 2.29
CA GLY A 301 -23.91 -51.18 1.02
C GLY A 301 -24.42 -49.87 0.46
N VAL A 302 -23.93 -49.52 -0.67
CA VAL A 302 -24.64 -49.37 -1.96
C VAL A 302 -25.68 -48.27 -2.17
N ARG A 303 -25.41 -47.52 -3.24
CA ARG A 303 -26.32 -46.91 -4.27
C ARG A 303 -26.98 -45.57 -3.94
N SER A 304 -26.64 -44.56 -4.72
CA SER A 304 -27.03 -44.24 -6.11
C SER A 304 -28.32 -43.41 -6.25
N ARG A 305 -28.20 -42.38 -7.00
CA ARG A 305 -29.05 -41.73 -8.04
C ARG A 305 -29.23 -40.21 -7.81
N ARG A 306 -28.65 -39.46 -8.74
CA ARG A 306 -29.26 -38.76 -9.90
C ARG A 306 -30.53 -37.95 -9.59
N ARG A 307 -30.42 -36.65 -9.66
CA ARG A 307 -30.89 -35.76 -10.75
C ARG A 307 -30.23 -34.41 -10.60
#